data_7460859b18b2b9784386414c9e49499a
#
_entry.id   7460859b18b2b9784386414c9e49499a
#
_cell.length_a   1.000
_cell.length_b   1.000
_cell.length_c   1.000
_cell.angle_alpha   90.00
_cell.angle_beta   90.00
_cell.angle_gamma   90.00
#
_symmetry.space_group_name_H-M   'P 1'
#
loop_
_entity.id
_entity.type
_entity.pdbx_description
1 polymer ?
#
loop_
_entity_poly.entity_id
_entity_poly.type
_entity_poly.pdbx_seq_one_letter_code
_entity_poly.pdbx_strand_id
1 'polypeptide(L)'
;FSEDWRISCMQADGDALWIGSNRGLFRYNHAERSLKRYRYSTHRPGMLSQAYITDIKQTERGYLIVSTLNGLNVYNKDTDTFSFIRQTSDRGGVTINCNAINCLFTDGETIWLGTETGGINLLSPKRLQTELWTCGTSVTETDTPTPVNAVGEDKDGNLWIGLVERGLMKWNQEEKTCAHHLFSPNDITSISNNTITGLLIDSDNRLWAYTWGVGINELNLNIPNNRTFKRYTRENIPELEGDFINSACED
;
A
#
# COMPACT_ATOMS: atom_id res chain seq x y z
N PHE A 1 18.39 -14.22 6.89
CA PHE A 1 17.06 -14.16 7.48
C PHE A 1 16.73 -15.52 8.10
N SER A 2 16.08 -15.57 9.27
CA SER A 2 15.62 -16.83 9.87
C SER A 2 14.27 -17.24 9.27
N GLU A 3 13.91 -18.53 9.38
CA GLU A 3 12.67 -19.11 8.82
C GLU A 3 11.39 -18.41 9.25
N ASP A 4 11.39 -17.67 10.39
CA ASP A 4 10.23 -16.93 10.90
C ASP A 4 10.09 -15.50 10.37
N TRP A 5 10.96 -15.07 9.47
CA TRP A 5 10.94 -13.71 8.97
C TRP A 5 10.14 -13.63 7.68
N ARG A 6 9.10 -12.79 7.72
CA ARG A 6 8.27 -12.51 6.54
C ARG A 6 8.64 -11.13 6.02
N ILE A 7 9.08 -11.08 4.77
CA ILE A 7 9.29 -9.82 4.05
C ILE A 7 7.93 -9.34 3.57
N SER A 8 7.59 -8.08 3.87
CA SER A 8 6.36 -7.43 3.47
C SER A 8 6.51 -6.55 2.23
N CYS A 9 7.65 -5.85 2.12
CA CYS A 9 7.90 -4.89 1.06
C CYS A 9 9.39 -4.65 0.85
N MET A 10 9.73 -4.09 -0.31
CA MET A 10 11.10 -3.67 -0.64
C MET A 10 11.06 -2.35 -1.41
N GLN A 11 12.09 -1.50 -1.23
CA GLN A 11 12.26 -0.23 -1.93
C GLN A 11 13.72 -0.02 -2.26
N ALA A 12 14.03 0.17 -3.54
CA ALA A 12 15.37 0.56 -3.98
C ALA A 12 15.65 2.04 -3.68
N ASP A 13 16.89 2.35 -3.29
CA ASP A 13 17.38 3.71 -2.98
C ASP A 13 18.84 3.81 -3.45
N GLY A 14 19.07 4.06 -4.71
CA GLY A 14 20.40 4.03 -5.34
C GLY A 14 21.06 2.66 -5.17
N ASP A 15 22.26 2.64 -4.56
CA ASP A 15 23.00 1.39 -4.29
C ASP A 15 22.47 0.61 -3.07
N ALA A 16 21.42 1.08 -2.43
CA ALA A 16 20.83 0.44 -1.28
C ALA A 16 19.45 -0.16 -1.60
N LEU A 17 19.12 -1.24 -0.88
CA LEU A 17 17.80 -1.85 -0.88
C LEU A 17 17.25 -1.81 0.55
N TRP A 18 16.12 -1.15 0.72
CA TRP A 18 15.35 -1.18 1.95
C TRP A 18 14.40 -2.38 1.94
N ILE A 19 14.37 -3.11 3.05
CA ILE A 19 13.62 -4.36 3.19
C ILE A 19 12.76 -4.26 4.45
N GLY A 20 11.45 -4.25 4.27
CA GLY A 20 10.47 -4.29 5.35
C GLY A 20 10.09 -5.72 5.72
N SER A 21 9.93 -5.97 7.01
CA SER A 21 9.55 -7.28 7.52
C SER A 21 8.67 -7.19 8.77
N ASN A 22 8.17 -8.34 9.22
CA ASN A 22 7.48 -8.48 10.52
C ASN A 22 8.41 -8.31 11.74
N ARG A 23 9.72 -8.14 11.55
CA ARG A 23 10.74 -8.07 12.60
C ARG A 23 11.60 -6.81 12.55
N GLY A 24 11.27 -5.85 11.72
CA GLY A 24 11.97 -4.58 11.57
C GLY A 24 12.27 -4.22 10.13
N LEU A 25 12.96 -3.10 9.99
CA LEU A 25 13.44 -2.56 8.73
C LEU A 25 14.92 -2.88 8.57
N PHE A 26 15.32 -3.23 7.36
CA PHE A 26 16.70 -3.50 7.00
C PHE A 26 17.10 -2.62 5.82
N ARG A 27 18.38 -2.26 5.78
CA ARG A 27 19.01 -1.60 4.63
C ARG A 27 20.20 -2.43 4.19
N TYR A 28 20.14 -2.99 3.00
CA TYR A 28 21.23 -3.67 2.34
C TYR A 28 21.98 -2.70 1.43
N ASN A 29 23.29 -2.59 1.58
CA ASN A 29 24.14 -1.80 0.69
C ASN A 29 24.87 -2.77 -0.25
N HIS A 30 24.63 -2.62 -1.58
CA HIS A 30 25.21 -3.49 -2.59
C HIS A 30 26.73 -3.31 -2.73
N ALA A 31 27.24 -2.08 -2.65
CA ALA A 31 28.65 -1.78 -2.81
C ALA A 31 29.49 -2.33 -1.64
N GLU A 32 28.99 -2.16 -0.42
CA GLU A 32 29.66 -2.62 0.80
C GLU A 32 29.34 -4.06 1.18
N ARG A 33 28.32 -4.68 0.54
CA ARG A 33 27.75 -5.98 0.91
C ARG A 33 27.38 -6.04 2.39
N SER A 34 26.91 -4.92 2.95
CA SER A 34 26.55 -4.77 4.34
C SER A 34 25.06 -4.76 4.55
N LEU A 35 24.59 -5.33 5.66
CA LEU A 35 23.20 -5.34 6.07
C LEU A 35 23.05 -4.65 7.41
N LYS A 36 22.33 -3.52 7.44
CA LYS A 36 22.01 -2.79 8.67
C LYS A 36 20.56 -3.06 9.06
N ARG A 37 20.32 -3.32 10.35
CA ARG A 37 18.98 -3.48 10.91
C ARG A 37 18.60 -2.27 11.74
N TYR A 38 17.41 -1.71 11.48
CA TYR A 38 16.78 -0.67 12.28
C TYR A 38 15.76 -1.33 13.23
N ARG A 39 15.91 -1.01 14.53
CA ARG A 39 15.02 -1.53 15.57
C ARG A 39 13.97 -0.49 15.93
N TYR A 40 12.89 -0.92 16.54
CA TYR A 40 11.84 -0.04 17.05
C TYR A 40 12.05 0.25 18.54
N SER A 41 11.53 1.39 18.99
CA SER A 41 11.36 1.71 20.40
C SER A 41 10.26 2.74 20.58
N THR A 42 9.38 2.50 21.52
CA THR A 42 8.34 3.48 21.91
C THR A 42 8.85 4.59 22.80
N HIS A 43 10.04 4.43 23.40
CA HIS A 43 10.60 5.33 24.42
C HIS A 43 11.86 6.05 23.96
N ARG A 44 12.50 5.61 22.88
CA ARG A 44 13.74 6.23 22.39
C ARG A 44 13.43 7.01 21.10
N PRO A 45 13.64 8.35 21.10
CA PRO A 45 13.51 9.13 19.88
C PRO A 45 14.50 8.65 18.81
N GLY A 46 14.15 8.85 17.55
CA GLY A 46 15.00 8.48 16.43
C GLY A 46 14.91 7.02 15.99
N MET A 47 14.11 6.20 16.67
CA MET A 47 13.86 4.81 16.28
C MET A 47 12.51 4.65 15.59
N LEU A 48 12.30 3.49 14.96
CA LEU A 48 11.01 3.15 14.34
C LEU A 48 9.88 3.08 15.38
N SER A 49 8.68 3.40 14.95
CA SER A 49 7.47 3.37 15.79
C SER A 49 7.04 1.96 16.17
N GLN A 50 7.32 0.96 15.30
CA GLN A 50 7.01 -0.45 15.52
C GLN A 50 7.88 -1.36 14.64
N ALA A 51 7.94 -2.67 14.99
CA ALA A 51 8.73 -3.65 14.24
C ALA A 51 8.06 -4.14 12.96
N TYR A 52 6.73 -4.20 12.92
CA TYR A 52 6.00 -4.70 11.75
C TYR A 52 5.92 -3.61 10.68
N ILE A 53 6.77 -3.74 9.66
CA ILE A 53 6.78 -2.85 8.50
C ILE A 53 5.71 -3.33 7.53
N THR A 54 4.83 -2.45 7.10
CA THR A 54 3.75 -2.77 6.16
C THR A 54 4.09 -2.35 4.74
N ASP A 55 4.68 -1.15 4.57
CA ASP A 55 5.10 -0.67 3.25
C ASP A 55 6.26 0.33 3.36
N ILE A 56 6.98 0.53 2.25
CA ILE A 56 8.08 1.50 2.12
C ILE A 56 7.92 2.20 0.77
N LYS A 57 7.96 3.53 0.78
CA LYS A 57 7.96 4.36 -0.44
C LYS A 57 8.98 5.48 -0.33
N GLN A 58 9.44 5.94 -1.48
CA GLN A 58 10.30 7.12 -1.59
C GLN A 58 9.55 8.20 -2.36
N THR A 59 9.53 9.43 -1.83
CA THR A 59 8.99 10.58 -2.54
C THR A 59 9.96 11.06 -3.61
N GLU A 60 9.51 11.90 -4.55
CA GLU A 60 10.37 12.49 -5.59
C GLU A 60 11.54 13.29 -5.01
N ARG A 61 11.39 13.89 -3.84
CA ARG A 61 12.48 14.59 -3.13
C ARG A 61 13.44 13.65 -2.40
N GLY A 62 13.22 12.34 -2.51
CA GLY A 62 14.08 11.34 -1.88
C GLY A 62 13.80 11.08 -0.40
N TYR A 63 12.69 11.60 0.17
CA TYR A 63 12.28 11.20 1.53
C TYR A 63 11.82 9.76 1.54
N LEU A 64 12.42 8.94 2.40
CA LEU A 64 11.98 7.58 2.62
C LEU A 64 10.90 7.55 3.69
N ILE A 65 9.76 6.99 3.32
CA ILE A 65 8.57 6.86 4.15
C ILE A 65 8.33 5.38 4.44
N VAL A 66 8.14 5.06 5.71
CA VAL A 66 7.98 3.68 6.18
C VAL A 66 6.71 3.56 7.01
N SER A 67 5.75 2.79 6.55
CA SER A 67 4.52 2.54 7.30
C SER A 67 4.62 1.31 8.20
N THR A 68 3.88 1.37 9.28
CA THR A 68 3.78 0.30 10.28
C THR A 68 2.35 0.18 10.77
N LEU A 69 2.04 -0.85 11.56
CA LEU A 69 0.77 -0.94 12.27
C LEU A 69 0.65 0.05 13.45
N ASN A 70 1.63 0.96 13.61
CA ASN A 70 1.62 1.97 14.69
C ASN A 70 2.24 3.30 14.24
N GLY A 71 1.81 3.79 13.10
CA GLY A 71 2.15 5.11 12.57
C GLY A 71 3.05 5.08 11.34
N LEU A 72 3.21 6.27 10.76
CA LEU A 72 4.07 6.55 9.62
C LEU A 72 5.42 7.04 10.11
N ASN A 73 6.50 6.46 9.59
CA ASN A 73 7.86 6.85 9.92
C ASN A 73 8.49 7.56 8.72
N VAL A 74 9.23 8.64 8.99
CA VAL A 74 9.99 9.40 8.02
C VAL A 74 11.48 9.27 8.37
N TYR A 75 12.27 8.75 7.44
CA TYR A 75 13.70 8.57 7.63
C TYR A 75 14.46 9.88 7.38
N ASN A 76 15.31 10.22 8.33
CA ASN A 76 16.27 11.31 8.17
C ASN A 76 17.64 10.72 7.82
N LYS A 77 18.10 10.96 6.60
CA LYS A 77 19.35 10.42 6.06
C LYS A 77 20.59 11.02 6.74
N ASP A 78 20.52 12.31 7.15
CA ASP A 78 21.67 13.01 7.73
C ASP A 78 22.01 12.51 9.15
N THR A 79 20.96 12.19 9.91
CA THR A 79 21.11 11.72 11.30
C THR A 79 20.97 10.21 11.43
N ASP A 80 20.56 9.52 10.34
CA ASP A 80 20.27 8.09 10.31
C ASP A 80 19.24 7.66 11.36
N THR A 81 18.17 8.46 11.50
CA THR A 81 17.11 8.31 12.49
C THR A 81 15.73 8.41 11.85
N PHE A 82 14.70 8.10 12.64
CA PHE A 82 13.30 8.21 12.22
C PHE A 82 12.56 9.22 13.09
N SER A 83 11.72 10.04 12.45
CA SER A 83 10.58 10.69 13.09
C SER A 83 9.31 9.92 12.71
N PHE A 84 8.25 10.06 13.51
CA PHE A 84 6.99 9.37 13.18
C PHE A 84 5.77 10.25 13.41
N ILE A 85 4.73 10.00 12.60
CA ILE A 85 3.42 10.63 12.64
C ILE A 85 2.43 9.58 13.12
N ARG A 86 1.62 9.93 14.10
CA ARG A 86 0.57 9.08 14.68
C ARG A 86 -0.74 9.84 14.82
N GLN A 87 -1.79 9.09 15.05
CA GLN A 87 -3.04 9.65 15.52
C GLN A 87 -2.80 10.36 16.87
N THR A 88 -3.19 11.63 16.94
CA THR A 88 -3.10 12.45 18.15
C THR A 88 -4.37 13.25 18.34
N SER A 89 -4.70 13.55 19.59
CA SER A 89 -5.77 14.49 19.94
C SER A 89 -5.32 15.95 19.86
N ASP A 90 -4.02 16.21 19.72
CA ASP A 90 -3.48 17.57 19.62
C ASP A 90 -3.80 18.17 18.25
N ARG A 91 -4.50 19.31 18.27
CA ARG A 91 -4.97 20.02 17.05
C ARG A 91 -3.90 20.81 16.32
N GLY A 92 -2.66 20.78 16.77
CA GLY A 92 -1.57 21.66 16.25
C GLY A 92 -0.53 20.98 15.36
N GLY A 93 -0.61 19.66 15.14
CA GLY A 93 0.39 18.90 14.39
C GLY A 93 -0.19 18.09 13.22
N VAL A 94 0.70 17.57 12.38
CA VAL A 94 0.33 16.58 11.36
C VAL A 94 -0.11 15.31 12.08
N THR A 95 -1.32 14.85 11.80
CA THR A 95 -1.91 13.67 12.41
C THR A 95 -2.56 12.80 11.35
N ILE A 96 -2.68 11.52 11.64
CA ILE A 96 -3.44 10.54 10.85
C ILE A 96 -4.64 10.08 11.66
N ASN A 97 -5.68 9.58 11.02
CA ASN A 97 -6.91 9.15 11.70
C ASN A 97 -6.86 7.69 12.19
N CYS A 98 -5.85 6.92 11.77
CA CYS A 98 -5.62 5.55 12.20
C CYS A 98 -4.13 5.24 12.20
N ASN A 99 -3.61 4.64 13.28
CA ASN A 99 -2.19 4.29 13.38
C ASN A 99 -1.81 3.04 12.57
N ALA A 100 -2.74 2.13 12.36
CA ALA A 100 -2.50 0.93 11.56
C ALA A 100 -2.58 1.26 10.07
N ILE A 101 -1.42 1.41 9.43
CA ILE A 101 -1.28 1.73 8.02
C ILE A 101 -0.91 0.45 7.28
N ASN A 102 -1.71 0.05 6.29
CA ASN A 102 -1.53 -1.18 5.53
C ASN A 102 -0.68 -0.97 4.28
N CYS A 103 -0.84 0.16 3.60
CA CYS A 103 -0.14 0.46 2.36
C CYS A 103 0.13 1.95 2.18
N LEU A 104 1.10 2.25 1.32
CA LEU A 104 1.49 3.58 0.89
C LEU A 104 1.42 3.68 -0.63
N PHE A 105 0.98 4.82 -1.12
CA PHE A 105 1.16 5.22 -2.51
C PHE A 105 1.69 6.65 -2.54
N THR A 106 2.63 6.93 -3.44
CA THR A 106 3.20 8.27 -3.62
C THR A 106 2.90 8.77 -5.01
N ASP A 107 2.31 9.96 -5.10
CA ASP A 107 2.09 10.71 -6.32
C ASP A 107 2.81 12.04 -6.18
N GLY A 108 3.97 12.15 -6.82
CA GLY A 108 4.89 13.26 -6.62
C GLY A 108 5.28 13.41 -5.15
N GLU A 109 4.89 14.55 -4.54
CA GLU A 109 5.12 14.83 -3.12
C GLU A 109 3.96 14.41 -2.21
N THR A 110 2.86 13.97 -2.79
CA THR A 110 1.67 13.55 -2.04
C THR A 110 1.81 12.09 -1.62
N ILE A 111 1.47 11.80 -0.38
CA ILE A 111 1.52 10.45 0.19
C ILE A 111 0.10 10.04 0.55
N TRP A 112 -0.36 8.96 -0.06
CA TRP A 112 -1.63 8.31 0.23
C TRP A 112 -1.38 7.15 1.19
N LEU A 113 -2.15 7.08 2.27
CA LEU A 113 -2.03 6.04 3.29
C LEU A 113 -3.34 5.27 3.35
N GLY A 114 -3.30 4.01 2.94
CA GLY A 114 -4.40 3.06 3.17
C GLY A 114 -4.31 2.50 4.59
N THR A 115 -5.39 2.61 5.35
CA THR A 115 -5.40 2.27 6.78
C THR A 115 -6.39 1.15 7.10
N GLU A 116 -6.20 0.54 8.27
CA GLU A 116 -7.04 -0.58 8.74
C GLU A 116 -8.49 -0.16 9.01
N THR A 117 -8.70 0.99 9.64
CA THR A 117 -10.05 1.42 10.08
C THR A 117 -10.36 2.87 9.73
N GLY A 118 -9.42 3.63 9.17
CA GLY A 118 -9.56 5.05 8.91
C GLY A 118 -9.72 5.41 7.43
N GLY A 119 -9.94 4.41 6.54
CA GLY A 119 -9.99 4.64 5.10
C GLY A 119 -8.67 5.13 4.54
N ILE A 120 -8.68 6.17 3.72
CA ILE A 120 -7.49 6.76 3.12
C ILE A 120 -7.18 8.11 3.78
N ASN A 121 -5.90 8.29 4.15
CA ASN A 121 -5.37 9.59 4.55
C ASN A 121 -4.47 10.13 3.44
N LEU A 122 -4.57 11.41 3.19
CA LEU A 122 -3.74 12.15 2.25
C LEU A 122 -2.79 13.04 3.03
N LEU A 123 -1.49 12.85 2.85
CA LEU A 123 -0.46 13.70 3.45
C LEU A 123 0.25 14.48 2.35
N SER A 124 0.15 15.81 2.40
CA SER A 124 0.84 16.70 1.49
C SER A 124 1.78 17.63 2.26
N PRO A 125 3.08 17.71 1.88
CA PRO A 125 4.04 18.62 2.50
C PRO A 125 3.64 20.08 2.39
N LYS A 126 2.87 20.44 1.35
CA LYS A 126 2.42 21.82 1.13
C LYS A 126 1.31 22.27 2.07
N ARG A 127 0.56 21.34 2.67
CA ARG A 127 -0.59 21.67 3.51
C ARG A 127 -0.43 21.33 4.97
N LEU A 128 0.53 20.45 5.35
CA LEU A 128 0.69 19.94 6.73
C LEU A 128 -0.65 19.47 7.37
N GLN A 129 -1.62 19.11 6.54
CA GLN A 129 -2.95 18.67 6.95
C GLN A 129 -3.23 17.33 6.30
N THR A 130 -3.75 16.41 7.09
CA THR A 130 -4.32 15.16 6.57
C THR A 130 -5.78 15.42 6.22
N GLU A 131 -6.17 15.04 5.02
CA GLU A 131 -7.57 15.02 4.60
C GLU A 131 -8.07 13.57 4.65
N LEU A 132 -9.21 13.36 5.28
CA LEU A 132 -9.92 12.09 5.19
C LEU A 132 -10.66 12.08 3.85
N TRP A 133 -10.30 11.12 3.03
CA TRP A 133 -10.99 10.90 1.77
C TRP A 133 -12.05 9.80 1.95
N THR A 134 -13.29 10.12 1.57
CA THR A 134 -14.42 9.18 1.57
C THR A 134 -15.02 9.12 0.18
N CYS A 135 -15.19 7.94 -0.38
CA CYS A 135 -15.90 7.77 -1.62
C CYS A 135 -17.42 8.01 -1.39
N GLY A 136 -17.95 8.99 -2.06
CA GLY A 136 -19.26 9.64 -2.07
C GLY A 136 -20.57 8.86 -1.96
N THR A 137 -20.60 7.76 -1.25
CA THR A 137 -21.87 7.25 -0.72
C THR A 137 -22.03 7.78 0.68
N SER A 138 -23.15 8.42 0.98
CA SER A 138 -23.47 8.88 2.34
C SER A 138 -23.11 7.79 3.34
N VAL A 139 -22.07 8.06 4.16
CA VAL A 139 -21.70 7.19 5.26
C VAL A 139 -22.91 7.14 6.18
N THR A 140 -23.67 6.07 6.11
CA THR A 140 -24.64 5.79 7.17
C THR A 140 -23.83 5.41 8.40
N GLU A 141 -24.23 5.85 9.59
CA GLU A 141 -23.55 5.58 10.88
C GLU A 141 -23.35 4.08 11.17
N THR A 142 -23.84 3.20 10.29
CA THR A 142 -23.77 1.74 10.39
C THR A 142 -22.66 1.10 9.53
N ASP A 143 -21.97 1.87 8.65
CA ASP A 143 -20.91 1.32 7.81
C ASP A 143 -19.61 1.21 8.64
N THR A 144 -19.25 -0.03 8.97
CA THR A 144 -17.93 -0.31 9.53
C THR A 144 -16.83 0.09 8.56
N PRO A 145 -15.78 0.80 9.01
CA PRO A 145 -14.64 1.14 8.16
C PRO A 145 -14.05 -0.11 7.51
N THR A 146 -13.86 -0.06 6.20
CA THR A 146 -13.26 -1.17 5.45
C THR A 146 -11.76 -0.97 5.35
N PRO A 147 -10.94 -1.97 5.72
CA PRO A 147 -9.50 -1.89 5.57
C PRO A 147 -9.10 -1.67 4.11
N VAL A 148 -8.14 -0.77 3.89
CA VAL A 148 -7.52 -0.51 2.59
C VAL A 148 -6.15 -1.16 2.58
N ASN A 149 -5.96 -2.14 1.71
CA ASN A 149 -4.72 -2.92 1.61
C ASN A 149 -3.79 -2.45 0.50
N ALA A 150 -4.34 -1.79 -0.53
CA ALA A 150 -3.55 -1.33 -1.66
C ALA A 150 -4.16 -0.08 -2.29
N VAL A 151 -3.29 0.80 -2.82
CA VAL A 151 -3.66 1.96 -3.63
C VAL A 151 -2.69 2.05 -4.80
N GLY A 152 -3.20 2.35 -5.99
CA GLY A 152 -2.42 2.60 -7.19
C GLY A 152 -3.11 3.63 -8.09
N GLU A 153 -2.38 4.25 -9.01
CA GLU A 153 -2.92 5.23 -9.96
C GLU A 153 -2.65 4.76 -11.39
N ASP A 154 -3.67 4.85 -12.25
CA ASP A 154 -3.52 4.55 -13.67
C ASP A 154 -3.06 5.79 -14.47
N LYS A 155 -2.73 5.60 -15.75
CA LYS A 155 -2.23 6.68 -16.64
C LYS A 155 -3.24 7.82 -16.83
N ASP A 156 -4.52 7.56 -16.57
CA ASP A 156 -5.60 8.54 -16.68
C ASP A 156 -5.87 9.28 -15.36
N GLY A 157 -5.06 9.04 -14.32
CA GLY A 157 -5.20 9.66 -13.01
C GLY A 157 -6.32 9.07 -12.15
N ASN A 158 -6.85 7.90 -12.49
CA ASN A 158 -7.82 7.24 -11.62
C ASN A 158 -7.11 6.46 -10.52
N LEU A 159 -7.62 6.55 -9.30
CA LEU A 159 -7.13 5.72 -8.20
C LEU A 159 -7.82 4.37 -8.18
N TRP A 160 -7.02 3.33 -8.05
CA TRP A 160 -7.46 1.95 -7.85
C TRP A 160 -7.18 1.56 -6.40
N ILE A 161 -8.21 1.11 -5.69
CA ILE A 161 -8.18 0.91 -4.25
C ILE A 161 -8.60 -0.52 -3.95
N GLY A 162 -7.69 -1.30 -3.38
CA GLY A 162 -7.91 -2.68 -2.97
C GLY A 162 -8.43 -2.75 -1.54
N LEU A 163 -9.61 -3.35 -1.37
CA LEU A 163 -10.35 -3.41 -0.11
C LEU A 163 -10.41 -4.84 0.44
N VAL A 164 -10.61 -4.96 1.75
CA VAL A 164 -10.94 -6.23 2.40
C VAL A 164 -12.42 -6.48 2.27
N GLU A 165 -12.81 -7.65 1.74
CA GLU A 165 -14.20 -8.12 1.56
C GLU A 165 -15.10 -7.25 0.66
N ARG A 166 -14.58 -6.13 0.12
CA ARG A 166 -15.33 -5.20 -0.74
C ARG A 166 -14.76 -5.04 -2.16
N GLY A 167 -13.83 -5.91 -2.53
CA GLY A 167 -13.28 -5.99 -3.89
C GLY A 167 -12.34 -4.86 -4.24
N LEU A 168 -12.33 -4.51 -5.53
CA LEU A 168 -11.51 -3.47 -6.11
C LEU A 168 -12.39 -2.28 -6.48
N MET A 169 -12.00 -1.08 -6.05
CA MET A 169 -12.69 0.17 -6.34
C MET A 169 -11.83 1.03 -7.26
N LYS A 170 -12.44 1.55 -8.32
CA LYS A 170 -11.88 2.61 -9.18
C LYS A 170 -12.49 3.94 -8.79
N TRP A 171 -11.68 4.92 -8.47
CA TRP A 171 -12.08 6.30 -8.23
C TRP A 171 -11.60 7.22 -9.36
N ASN A 172 -12.53 7.88 -10.04
CA ASN A 172 -12.19 8.94 -10.98
C ASN A 172 -12.10 10.27 -10.21
N GLN A 173 -10.89 10.85 -10.20
CA GLN A 173 -10.62 12.08 -9.45
C GLN A 173 -11.28 13.32 -10.06
N GLU A 174 -11.44 13.37 -11.39
CA GLU A 174 -12.06 14.49 -12.11
C GLU A 174 -13.58 14.49 -11.97
N GLU A 175 -14.20 13.34 -12.24
CA GLU A 175 -15.66 13.19 -12.21
C GLU A 175 -16.22 12.97 -10.81
N LYS A 176 -15.35 12.66 -9.83
CA LYS A 176 -15.70 12.29 -8.45
C LYS A 176 -16.67 11.10 -8.39
N THR A 177 -16.46 10.13 -9.27
CA THR A 177 -17.27 8.92 -9.36
C THR A 177 -16.51 7.67 -8.93
N CYS A 178 -17.22 6.69 -8.35
CA CYS A 178 -16.69 5.39 -7.98
C CYS A 178 -17.28 4.28 -8.84
N ALA A 179 -16.45 3.33 -9.25
CA ALA A 179 -16.88 2.07 -9.82
C ALA A 179 -16.34 0.92 -8.97
N HIS A 180 -17.14 -0.12 -8.75
CA HIS A 180 -16.74 -1.30 -7.99
C HIS A 180 -16.63 -2.52 -8.91
N HIS A 181 -15.59 -3.30 -8.68
CA HIS A 181 -15.37 -4.62 -9.28
C HIS A 181 -15.42 -5.65 -8.15
N LEU A 182 -16.47 -6.47 -8.18
CA LEU A 182 -16.74 -7.49 -7.18
C LEU A 182 -16.63 -8.89 -7.79
N PHE A 183 -16.26 -9.85 -6.95
CA PHE A 183 -16.34 -11.26 -7.32
C PHE A 183 -17.79 -11.67 -7.56
N SER A 184 -18.00 -12.38 -8.67
CA SER A 184 -19.26 -13.04 -9.00
C SER A 184 -19.01 -14.52 -9.30
N PRO A 185 -19.62 -15.45 -8.58
CA PRO A 185 -19.37 -16.89 -8.78
C PRO A 185 -19.84 -17.40 -10.16
N ASN A 186 -20.78 -16.69 -10.80
CA ASN A 186 -21.31 -17.05 -12.10
C ASN A 186 -20.65 -16.31 -13.26
N ASP A 187 -19.65 -15.46 -12.97
CA ASP A 187 -18.91 -14.68 -13.98
C ASP A 187 -17.42 -14.93 -13.83
N ILE A 188 -16.89 -15.76 -14.72
CA ILE A 188 -15.45 -16.10 -14.74
C ILE A 188 -14.57 -14.88 -15.10
N THR A 189 -15.15 -13.83 -15.67
CA THR A 189 -14.47 -12.60 -16.03
C THR A 189 -14.49 -11.56 -14.92
N SER A 190 -15.20 -11.81 -13.82
CA SER A 190 -15.14 -10.99 -12.62
C SER A 190 -13.80 -11.16 -11.88
N ILE A 191 -13.47 -10.29 -10.94
CA ILE A 191 -12.31 -10.50 -10.04
C ILE A 191 -12.48 -11.79 -9.24
N SER A 192 -11.39 -12.49 -8.89
CA SER A 192 -11.45 -13.83 -8.31
C SER A 192 -11.86 -13.88 -6.83
N ASN A 193 -11.69 -12.79 -6.09
CA ASN A 193 -12.05 -12.67 -4.67
C ASN A 193 -12.29 -11.21 -4.30
N ASN A 194 -13.12 -10.95 -3.28
CA ASN A 194 -13.41 -9.60 -2.77
C ASN A 194 -12.37 -9.07 -1.78
N THR A 195 -11.44 -9.89 -1.32
CA THR A 195 -10.32 -9.43 -0.49
C THR A 195 -9.08 -9.24 -1.35
N ILE A 196 -8.73 -7.98 -1.58
CA ILE A 196 -7.56 -7.58 -2.33
C ILE A 196 -6.39 -7.48 -1.35
N THR A 197 -5.26 -8.09 -1.67
CA THR A 197 -4.04 -8.09 -0.84
C THR A 197 -2.99 -7.11 -1.33
N GLY A 198 -3.00 -6.80 -2.63
CA GLY A 198 -2.09 -5.83 -3.23
C GLY A 198 -2.47 -5.48 -4.67
N LEU A 199 -1.85 -4.43 -5.20
CA LEU A 199 -2.03 -3.93 -6.56
C LEU A 199 -0.69 -3.57 -7.18
N LEU A 200 -0.57 -3.77 -8.49
CA LEU A 200 0.48 -3.22 -9.34
C LEU A 200 -0.17 -2.70 -10.63
N ILE A 201 0.21 -1.52 -11.08
CA ILE A 201 -0.09 -1.04 -12.43
C ILE A 201 1.24 -0.97 -13.16
N ASP A 202 1.37 -1.77 -14.23
CA ASP A 202 2.60 -1.92 -14.96
C ASP A 202 2.79 -0.83 -16.04
N SER A 203 3.97 -0.78 -16.64
CA SER A 203 4.32 0.17 -17.70
C SER A 203 3.45 0.06 -18.96
N ASP A 204 2.85 -1.11 -19.21
CA ASP A 204 1.89 -1.36 -20.29
C ASP A 204 0.46 -0.93 -19.95
N ASN A 205 0.25 -0.31 -18.78
CA ASN A 205 -1.06 0.11 -18.27
C ASN A 205 -2.02 -1.08 -18.07
N ARG A 206 -1.51 -2.17 -17.50
CA ARG A 206 -2.29 -3.30 -17.01
C ARG A 206 -2.31 -3.25 -15.50
N LEU A 207 -3.49 -3.43 -14.93
CA LEU A 207 -3.67 -3.54 -13.48
C LEU A 207 -3.60 -5.01 -13.09
N TRP A 208 -2.74 -5.31 -12.13
CA TRP A 208 -2.57 -6.61 -11.50
C TRP A 208 -3.09 -6.52 -10.07
N ALA A 209 -4.19 -7.23 -9.78
CA ALA A 209 -4.78 -7.28 -8.45
C ALA A 209 -4.54 -8.66 -7.84
N TYR A 210 -3.88 -8.67 -6.67
CA TYR A 210 -3.62 -9.90 -5.91
C TYR A 210 -4.78 -10.11 -4.96
N THR A 211 -5.23 -11.36 -4.83
CA THR A 211 -6.38 -11.69 -4.01
C THR A 211 -6.05 -12.73 -2.95
N TRP A 212 -6.79 -12.72 -1.87
CA TRP A 212 -6.58 -13.64 -0.75
C TRP A 212 -6.85 -15.09 -1.16
N GLY A 213 -5.76 -15.85 -1.37
CA GLY A 213 -5.82 -17.28 -1.63
C GLY A 213 -6.38 -17.72 -2.99
N VAL A 214 -6.54 -16.79 -3.96
CA VAL A 214 -7.12 -17.10 -5.29
C VAL A 214 -6.30 -16.48 -6.43
N GLY A 215 -5.00 -16.28 -6.19
CA GLY A 215 -4.04 -15.87 -7.22
C GLY A 215 -4.09 -14.41 -7.62
N ILE A 216 -3.79 -14.13 -8.89
CA ILE A 216 -3.64 -12.81 -9.48
C ILE A 216 -4.72 -12.57 -10.53
N ASN A 217 -5.16 -11.32 -10.63
CA ASN A 217 -6.12 -10.87 -11.64
C ASN A 217 -5.51 -9.74 -12.47
N GLU A 218 -5.52 -9.88 -13.79
CA GLU A 218 -5.10 -8.87 -14.75
C GLU A 218 -6.31 -8.15 -15.33
N LEU A 219 -6.28 -6.82 -15.36
CA LEU A 219 -7.23 -5.98 -16.08
C LEU A 219 -6.48 -5.07 -17.04
N ASN A 220 -6.75 -5.18 -18.33
CA ASN A 220 -6.16 -4.28 -19.34
C ASN A 220 -6.88 -2.94 -19.32
N LEU A 221 -6.19 -1.89 -18.84
CA LEU A 221 -6.72 -0.54 -18.70
C LEU A 221 -6.71 0.26 -20.03
N ASN A 222 -6.01 -0.23 -21.07
CA ASN A 222 -6.02 0.39 -22.39
C ASN A 222 -7.36 0.19 -23.15
N ILE A 223 -8.21 -0.71 -22.65
CA ILE A 223 -9.54 -0.97 -23.21
C ILE A 223 -10.55 -0.12 -22.45
N PRO A 224 -11.21 0.87 -23.08
CA PRO A 224 -12.17 1.74 -22.39
C PRO A 224 -13.31 0.93 -21.73
N ASN A 225 -13.62 1.25 -20.49
CA ASN A 225 -14.68 0.60 -19.69
C ASN A 225 -14.52 -0.91 -19.54
N ASN A 226 -13.30 -1.44 -19.66
CA ASN A 226 -13.01 -2.85 -19.46
C ASN A 226 -13.37 -3.28 -18.04
N ARG A 227 -14.07 -4.42 -17.92
CA ARG A 227 -14.42 -5.06 -16.65
C ARG A 227 -14.05 -6.54 -16.63
N THR A 228 -13.38 -7.00 -17.68
CA THR A 228 -13.02 -8.40 -17.88
C THR A 228 -11.65 -8.67 -17.28
N PHE A 229 -11.62 -9.39 -16.18
CA PHE A 229 -10.40 -9.84 -15.53
C PHE A 229 -9.95 -11.18 -16.11
N LYS A 230 -8.65 -11.31 -16.35
CA LYS A 230 -7.99 -12.57 -16.60
C LYS A 230 -7.39 -13.08 -15.30
N ARG A 231 -7.73 -14.30 -14.90
CA ARG A 231 -7.31 -14.89 -13.63
C ARG A 231 -6.09 -15.79 -13.84
N TYR A 232 -5.11 -15.64 -12.95
CA TYR A 232 -3.90 -16.45 -12.89
C TYR A 232 -3.85 -17.13 -11.53
N THR A 233 -3.96 -18.45 -11.54
CA THR A 233 -3.97 -19.30 -10.36
C THR A 233 -2.95 -20.42 -10.54
N ARG A 234 -2.62 -21.12 -9.46
CA ARG A 234 -1.76 -22.30 -9.53
C ARG A 234 -2.27 -23.39 -10.47
N GLU A 235 -3.57 -23.44 -10.73
CA GLU A 235 -4.16 -24.40 -11.67
C GLU A 235 -3.79 -24.13 -13.13
N ASN A 236 -3.69 -22.84 -13.50
CA ASN A 236 -3.39 -22.43 -14.89
C ASN A 236 -1.95 -21.91 -15.09
N ILE A 237 -1.22 -21.64 -14.00
CA ILE A 237 0.22 -21.35 -13.99
C ILE A 237 0.87 -22.20 -12.90
N PRO A 238 1.32 -23.41 -13.23
CA PRO A 238 1.93 -24.33 -12.25
C PRO A 238 3.22 -23.79 -11.60
N GLU A 239 3.87 -22.80 -12.22
CA GLU A 239 5.06 -22.14 -11.72
C GLU A 239 4.76 -21.22 -10.51
N LEU A 240 3.49 -20.86 -10.28
CA LEU A 240 3.09 -20.17 -9.06
C LEU A 240 3.16 -21.18 -7.89
N GLU A 241 4.05 -20.94 -6.94
CA GLU A 241 4.21 -21.79 -5.76
C GLU A 241 3.01 -21.74 -4.81
N GLY A 242 2.15 -20.72 -4.92
CA GLY A 242 0.94 -20.54 -4.12
C GLY A 242 0.01 -19.47 -4.67
N ASP A 243 -1.23 -19.46 -4.18
CA ASP A 243 -2.27 -18.49 -4.55
C ASP A 243 -2.37 -17.30 -3.57
N PHE A 244 -1.54 -17.28 -2.51
CA PHE A 244 -1.42 -16.17 -1.57
C PHE A 244 -0.27 -15.26 -1.99
N ILE A 245 -0.59 -14.18 -2.70
CA ILE A 245 0.38 -13.23 -3.23
C ILE A 245 0.14 -11.88 -2.55
N ASN A 246 1.20 -11.31 -1.98
CA ASN A 246 1.13 -10.05 -1.26
C ASN A 246 1.68 -8.87 -2.06
N SER A 247 2.68 -9.13 -2.91
CA SER A 247 3.35 -8.06 -3.67
C SER A 247 4.01 -8.62 -4.92
N ALA A 248 4.14 -7.79 -5.94
CA ALA A 248 4.98 -8.02 -7.11
C ALA A 248 5.69 -6.71 -7.49
N CYS A 249 6.68 -6.79 -8.34
CA CYS A 249 7.35 -5.65 -8.96
C CYS A 249 7.55 -5.92 -10.45
N GLU A 250 7.60 -4.86 -11.21
CA GLU A 250 8.03 -4.86 -12.61
C GLU A 250 9.56 -4.69 -12.65
N ASP A 251 10.25 -5.43 -13.53
CA ASP A 251 11.69 -5.38 -13.75
C ASP A 251 12.08 -4.47 -14.95
#